data_e02b8624e0ce9eaa5d44c3c26c3546a5
#
_entry.id   e02b8624e0ce9eaa5d44c3c26c3546a5
#
_cell.length_a   1.000
_cell.length_b   1.000
_cell.length_c   1.000
_cell.angle_alpha   90.00
_cell.angle_beta   90.00
_cell.angle_gamma   90.00
#
_symmetry.space_group_name_H-M   'P 1'
#
loop_
_entity.id
_entity.type
_entity.pdbx_description
1 polymer ?
#
loop_
_entity_poly.entity_id
_entity_poly.type
_entity_poly.pdbx_seq_one_letter_code
_entity_poly.pdbx_strand_id
1 'polypeptide(L)'
;MKKEKKSSIFWILIIFFVLFSIWQLWVPEALDDWRWGSEVGIMRLKTWFEGYNGRYFGDILVIVLTRLPIVLRSMAISGIMTAMLYLIYQLTEYKILSFLICVFFVVNIPTSLMSQTYGWVSGFSNFCVSATMILGFLLYHISIFKEKKVSKLKTGISMINAFLGSLVLENSTVYLIVLSIAFLIIYGVQYKKLHKGMLLHLIMVGIGAFWMFSNSAYRMAAAHTSQGTGKEIAAFELSFEWFASALKVDRKSVV
;
A
#
# COMPACT_ATOMS: atom_id res chain seq x y z
N MET A 1 2.57 -34.18 7.52
CA MET A 1 2.71 -33.26 6.35
C MET A 1 2.18 -31.85 6.54
N LYS A 2 0.89 -31.58 6.89
CA LYS A 2 0.41 -30.18 7.08
C LYS A 2 1.07 -29.41 8.24
N LYS A 3 1.43 -30.10 9.33
CA LYS A 3 2.03 -29.49 10.53
C LYS A 3 3.51 -29.11 10.33
N GLU A 4 4.26 -29.96 9.63
CA GLU A 4 5.68 -29.72 9.30
C GLU A 4 5.87 -28.56 8.31
N LYS A 5 5.00 -28.45 7.28
CA LYS A 5 5.02 -27.32 6.34
C LYS A 5 4.74 -25.96 7.02
N LYS A 6 3.87 -25.94 8.05
CA LYS A 6 3.62 -24.70 8.83
C LYS A 6 4.82 -24.30 9.68
N SER A 7 5.56 -25.27 10.22
CA SER A 7 6.77 -25.00 10.99
C SER A 7 7.87 -24.41 10.12
N SER A 8 8.11 -24.96 8.93
CA SER A 8 9.16 -24.47 8.03
C SER A 8 8.96 -23.02 7.58
N ILE A 9 7.72 -22.65 7.21
CA ILE A 9 7.43 -21.27 6.77
C ILE A 9 7.59 -20.28 7.93
N PHE A 10 7.22 -20.67 9.13
CA PHE A 10 7.38 -19.83 10.31
C PHE A 10 8.85 -19.46 10.54
N TRP A 11 9.75 -20.44 10.45
CA TRP A 11 11.19 -20.20 10.59
C TRP A 11 11.75 -19.35 9.45
N ILE A 12 11.31 -19.55 8.21
CA ILE A 12 11.72 -18.72 7.08
C ILE A 12 11.31 -17.26 7.30
N LEU A 13 10.09 -17.00 7.78
CA LEU A 13 9.62 -15.66 8.07
C LEU A 13 10.39 -15.01 9.24
N ILE A 14 10.74 -15.78 10.29
CA ILE A 14 11.58 -15.29 11.39
C ILE A 14 12.98 -14.95 10.88
N ILE A 15 13.59 -15.83 10.10
CA ILE A 15 14.93 -15.59 9.53
C ILE A 15 14.90 -14.34 8.65
N PHE A 16 13.89 -14.22 7.77
CA PHE A 16 13.73 -13.02 6.96
C PHE A 16 13.58 -11.76 7.83
N PHE A 17 12.70 -11.80 8.83
CA PHE A 17 12.50 -10.67 9.75
C PHE A 17 13.81 -10.25 10.41
N VAL A 18 14.57 -11.19 10.96
CA VAL A 18 15.84 -10.90 11.65
C VAL A 18 16.87 -10.33 10.69
N LEU A 19 17.11 -11.00 9.55
CA LEU A 19 18.11 -10.55 8.57
C LEU A 19 17.74 -9.20 7.97
N PHE A 20 16.46 -8.98 7.66
CA PHE A 20 15.98 -7.72 7.14
C PHE A 20 16.04 -6.60 8.19
N SER A 21 15.79 -6.92 9.48
CA SER A 21 15.98 -5.95 10.57
C SER A 21 17.44 -5.54 10.74
N ILE A 22 18.36 -6.48 10.66
CA ILE A 22 19.80 -6.20 10.70
C ILE A 22 20.20 -5.32 9.51
N TRP A 23 19.74 -5.66 8.30
CA TRP A 23 20.03 -4.87 7.12
C TRP A 23 19.46 -3.44 7.23
N GLN A 24 18.24 -3.27 7.76
CA GLN A 24 17.61 -1.97 7.97
C GLN A 24 18.37 -1.05 8.96
N LEU A 25 19.22 -1.59 9.85
CA LEU A 25 20.08 -0.78 10.71
C LEU A 25 21.11 0.04 9.91
N TRP A 26 21.45 -0.40 8.69
CA TRP A 26 22.43 0.25 7.82
C TRP A 26 21.76 1.20 6.81
N VAL A 27 20.44 1.24 6.76
CA VAL A 27 19.71 2.14 5.86
C VAL A 27 19.64 3.54 6.48
N PRO A 28 20.30 4.56 5.89
CA PRO A 28 20.27 5.91 6.41
C PRO A 28 18.91 6.57 6.16
N GLU A 29 18.63 7.60 6.92
CA GLU A 29 17.57 8.54 6.57
C GLU A 29 17.93 9.28 5.29
N ALA A 30 16.96 9.47 4.41
CA ALA A 30 17.18 10.04 3.08
C ALA A 30 16.10 11.06 2.72
N LEU A 31 16.45 11.97 1.83
CA LEU A 31 15.53 12.92 1.21
C LEU A 31 14.71 13.72 2.25
N ASP A 32 13.40 13.53 2.24
CA ASP A 32 12.46 14.24 3.11
C ASP A 32 12.26 13.59 4.50
N ASP A 33 12.86 12.43 4.78
CA ASP A 33 12.80 11.79 6.09
C ASP A 33 13.26 12.74 7.21
N TRP A 34 14.31 13.53 6.96
CA TRP A 34 14.81 14.56 7.88
C TRP A 34 13.75 15.63 8.21
N ARG A 35 12.97 16.02 7.21
CA ARG A 35 11.87 16.99 7.41
C ARG A 35 10.74 16.36 8.22
N TRP A 36 10.38 15.12 7.92
CA TRP A 36 9.36 14.38 8.66
C TRP A 36 9.78 14.10 10.11
N GLY A 37 11.06 13.79 10.33
CA GLY A 37 11.67 13.61 11.65
C GLY A 37 11.79 14.90 12.47
N SER A 38 11.72 16.08 11.87
CA SER A 38 11.87 17.40 12.51
C SER A 38 10.53 17.96 13.01
N GLU A 39 10.57 19.20 13.57
CA GLU A 39 9.38 19.96 13.96
C GLU A 39 8.40 20.20 12.80
N VAL A 40 8.90 20.22 11.56
CA VAL A 40 8.04 20.36 10.38
C VAL A 40 7.01 19.24 10.28
N GLY A 41 7.41 17.98 10.56
CA GLY A 41 6.48 16.84 10.59
C GLY A 41 5.42 17.01 11.68
N ILE A 42 5.81 17.48 12.89
CA ILE A 42 4.86 17.74 13.97
C ILE A 42 3.91 18.90 13.62
N MET A 43 4.41 19.96 13.00
CA MET A 43 3.55 21.07 12.54
C MET A 43 2.52 20.59 11.53
N ARG A 44 2.93 19.76 10.54
CA ARG A 44 1.99 19.17 9.58
C ARG A 44 0.93 18.31 10.26
N LEU A 45 1.32 17.51 11.25
CA LEU A 45 0.38 16.70 12.02
C LEU A 45 -0.61 17.59 12.80
N LYS A 46 -0.14 18.67 13.44
CA LYS A 46 -0.98 19.63 14.20
C LYS A 46 -2.00 20.32 13.30
N THR A 47 -1.64 20.64 12.06
CA THR A 47 -2.56 21.23 11.06
C THR A 47 -3.35 20.15 10.30
N TRP A 48 -3.25 18.90 10.70
CA TRP A 48 -3.90 17.76 10.04
C TRP A 48 -3.60 17.71 8.54
N PHE A 49 -2.32 17.99 8.17
CA PHE A 49 -1.80 17.99 6.79
C PHE A 49 -2.56 18.95 5.84
N GLU A 50 -3.25 19.97 6.36
CA GLU A 50 -3.98 20.94 5.57
C GLU A 50 -3.06 21.60 4.54
N GLY A 51 -3.51 21.67 3.28
CA GLY A 51 -2.75 22.25 2.17
C GLY A 51 -1.51 21.47 1.73
N TYR A 52 -1.26 20.27 2.29
CA TYR A 52 -0.09 19.46 1.92
C TYR A 52 -0.48 18.24 1.06
N ASN A 53 -1.24 17.30 1.61
CA ASN A 53 -1.82 16.15 0.91
C ASN A 53 -2.86 15.44 1.79
N GLY A 54 -3.55 14.43 1.27
CA GLY A 54 -4.53 13.61 2.00
C GLY A 54 -4.03 12.23 2.42
N ARG A 55 -2.72 11.98 2.39
CA ARG A 55 -2.11 10.68 2.76
C ARG A 55 -2.01 10.51 4.27
N TYR A 56 -3.09 10.78 4.98
CA TYR A 56 -3.08 10.87 6.44
C TYR A 56 -2.42 9.69 7.13
N PHE A 57 -2.75 8.46 6.75
CA PHE A 57 -2.17 7.28 7.37
C PHE A 57 -0.70 7.09 6.97
N GLY A 58 -0.36 7.29 5.70
CA GLY A 58 1.01 7.22 5.21
C GLY A 58 1.92 8.23 5.91
N ASP A 59 1.51 9.50 5.96
CA ASP A 59 2.29 10.58 6.56
C ASP A 59 2.42 10.45 8.08
N ILE A 60 1.36 10.02 8.79
CA ILE A 60 1.46 9.70 10.23
C ILE A 60 2.49 8.58 10.44
N LEU A 61 2.49 7.57 9.60
CA LEU A 61 3.44 6.46 9.71
C LEU A 61 4.89 6.94 9.47
N VAL A 62 5.12 7.82 8.49
CA VAL A 62 6.45 8.43 8.27
C VAL A 62 6.89 9.20 9.51
N ILE A 63 6.02 10.06 10.08
CA ILE A 63 6.31 10.83 11.30
C ILE A 63 6.67 9.92 12.47
N VAL A 64 5.95 8.83 12.64
CA VAL A 64 6.22 7.86 13.71
C VAL A 64 7.55 7.15 13.46
N LEU A 65 7.75 6.58 12.29
CA LEU A 65 8.93 5.79 11.97
C LEU A 65 10.23 6.61 12.03
N THR A 66 10.23 7.85 11.55
CA THR A 66 11.41 8.73 11.57
C THR A 66 11.80 9.18 12.98
N ARG A 67 10.89 9.07 13.96
CA ARG A 67 11.17 9.40 15.37
C ARG A 67 11.49 8.20 16.25
N LEU A 68 11.25 7.00 15.76
CA LEU A 68 11.62 5.80 16.52
C LEU A 68 13.15 5.65 16.59
N PRO A 69 13.68 5.15 17.73
CA PRO A 69 15.05 4.64 17.77
C PRO A 69 15.29 3.67 16.61
N ILE A 70 16.49 3.73 16.02
CA ILE A 70 16.82 2.97 14.80
C ILE A 70 16.48 1.48 14.89
N VAL A 71 16.66 0.86 16.04
CA VAL A 71 16.34 -0.55 16.27
C VAL A 71 14.82 -0.80 16.15
N LEU A 72 14.01 0.05 16.80
CA LEU A 72 12.54 -0.09 16.74
C LEU A 72 12.00 0.22 15.35
N ARG A 73 12.56 1.22 14.68
CA ARG A 73 12.24 1.54 13.27
C ARG A 73 12.54 0.35 12.37
N SER A 74 13.73 -0.23 12.48
CA SER A 74 14.15 -1.39 11.71
C SER A 74 13.23 -2.58 11.92
N MET A 75 12.85 -2.87 13.16
CA MET A 75 11.91 -3.94 13.50
C MET A 75 10.50 -3.66 12.96
N ALA A 76 10.02 -2.43 13.02
CA ALA A 76 8.69 -2.07 12.51
C ALA A 76 8.62 -2.23 10.98
N ILE A 77 9.61 -1.72 10.24
CA ILE A 77 9.73 -1.86 8.79
C ILE A 77 9.80 -3.35 8.40
N SER A 78 10.67 -4.11 9.07
CA SER A 78 10.84 -5.55 8.81
C SER A 78 9.59 -6.35 9.15
N GLY A 79 8.86 -5.96 10.19
CA GLY A 79 7.58 -6.56 10.56
C GLY A 79 6.53 -6.42 9.44
N ILE A 80 6.39 -5.23 8.87
CA ILE A 80 5.47 -4.98 7.77
C ILE A 80 5.90 -5.74 6.51
N MET A 81 7.20 -5.75 6.17
CA MET A 81 7.72 -6.53 5.05
C MET A 81 7.50 -8.04 5.23
N THR A 82 7.68 -8.54 6.44
CA THR A 82 7.40 -9.95 6.78
C THR A 82 5.91 -10.25 6.67
N ALA A 83 5.04 -9.34 7.12
CA ALA A 83 3.59 -9.46 6.96
C ALA A 83 3.20 -9.47 5.48
N MET A 84 3.80 -8.62 4.65
CA MET A 84 3.59 -8.62 3.20
C MET A 84 3.94 -9.98 2.58
N LEU A 85 5.09 -10.54 2.91
CA LEU A 85 5.50 -11.88 2.43
C LEU A 85 4.54 -12.98 2.92
N TYR A 86 4.06 -12.88 4.16
CA TYR A 86 3.08 -13.82 4.69
C TYR A 86 1.73 -13.73 3.96
N LEU A 87 1.28 -12.52 3.59
CA LEU A 87 0.07 -12.34 2.78
C LEU A 87 0.24 -12.94 1.38
N ILE A 88 1.40 -12.76 0.75
CA ILE A 88 1.72 -13.39 -0.54
C ILE A 88 1.68 -14.91 -0.42
N TYR A 89 2.27 -15.47 0.64
CA TYR A 89 2.23 -16.92 0.89
C TYR A 89 0.80 -17.46 1.03
N GLN A 90 -0.09 -16.70 1.68
CA GLN A 90 -1.51 -17.07 1.77
C GLN A 90 -2.22 -16.98 0.41
N LEU A 91 -1.97 -15.91 -0.35
CA LEU A 91 -2.55 -15.69 -1.68
C LEU A 91 -2.11 -16.75 -2.70
N THR A 92 -0.88 -17.25 -2.59
CA THR A 92 -0.35 -18.34 -3.41
C THR A 92 -0.77 -19.75 -2.93
N GLU A 93 -1.81 -19.82 -2.09
CA GLU A 93 -2.36 -21.08 -1.57
C GLU A 93 -1.33 -21.94 -0.83
N TYR A 94 -0.44 -21.29 -0.10
CA TYR A 94 0.60 -21.93 0.69
C TYR A 94 1.62 -22.73 -0.14
N LYS A 95 1.86 -22.34 -1.40
CA LYS A 95 2.87 -22.93 -2.26
C LYS A 95 4.24 -22.34 -1.93
N ILE A 96 5.11 -23.16 -1.36
CA ILE A 96 6.42 -22.70 -0.89
C ILE A 96 7.32 -22.21 -2.05
N LEU A 97 7.24 -22.82 -3.23
CA LEU A 97 8.01 -22.38 -4.39
C LEU A 97 7.62 -20.97 -4.82
N SER A 98 6.31 -20.68 -4.94
CA SER A 98 5.82 -19.34 -5.28
C SER A 98 6.24 -18.30 -4.23
N PHE A 99 6.22 -18.69 -2.96
CA PHE A 99 6.69 -17.83 -1.87
C PHE A 99 8.20 -17.53 -1.99
N LEU A 100 9.03 -18.55 -2.20
CA LEU A 100 10.48 -18.38 -2.35
C LEU A 100 10.84 -17.51 -3.57
N ILE A 101 10.11 -17.66 -4.68
CA ILE A 101 10.25 -16.79 -5.85
C ILE A 101 9.93 -15.33 -5.46
N CYS A 102 8.87 -15.07 -4.71
CA CYS A 102 8.54 -13.72 -4.26
C CYS A 102 9.60 -13.15 -3.32
N VAL A 103 10.12 -13.95 -2.38
CA VAL A 103 11.24 -13.55 -1.51
C VAL A 103 12.47 -13.19 -2.35
N PHE A 104 12.79 -14.03 -3.35
CA PHE A 104 13.90 -13.78 -4.26
C PHE A 104 13.75 -12.42 -4.97
N PHE A 105 12.58 -12.10 -5.52
CA PHE A 105 12.34 -10.81 -6.17
C PHE A 105 12.40 -9.64 -5.19
N VAL A 106 11.90 -9.78 -3.96
CA VAL A 106 11.98 -8.72 -2.94
C VAL A 106 13.43 -8.44 -2.55
N VAL A 107 14.27 -9.47 -2.45
CA VAL A 107 15.68 -9.32 -2.07
C VAL A 107 16.54 -8.83 -3.23
N ASN A 108 16.20 -9.21 -4.47
CA ASN A 108 16.96 -8.88 -5.67
C ASN A 108 16.35 -7.72 -6.49
N ILE A 109 15.54 -6.87 -5.85
CA ILE A 109 15.03 -5.66 -6.51
C ILE A 109 16.19 -4.73 -6.91
N PRO A 110 16.16 -4.09 -8.10
CA PRO A 110 17.19 -3.14 -8.50
C PRO A 110 17.39 -2.03 -7.46
N THR A 111 18.65 -1.63 -7.23
CA THR A 111 19.03 -0.65 -6.20
C THR A 111 18.26 0.67 -6.34
N SER A 112 17.98 1.10 -7.59
CA SER A 112 17.18 2.29 -7.87
C SER A 112 15.74 2.20 -7.36
N LEU A 113 15.10 1.03 -7.44
CA LEU A 113 13.77 0.79 -6.88
C LEU A 113 13.83 0.57 -5.37
N MET A 114 14.85 -0.14 -4.89
CA MET A 114 15.07 -0.34 -3.46
C MET A 114 15.18 0.99 -2.71
N SER A 115 15.99 1.92 -3.24
CA SER A 115 16.18 3.25 -2.64
C SER A 115 14.92 4.12 -2.63
N GLN A 116 13.96 3.85 -3.51
CA GLN A 116 12.68 4.56 -3.57
C GLN A 116 11.55 3.87 -2.79
N THR A 117 11.78 2.67 -2.30
CA THR A 117 10.79 1.87 -1.58
C THR A 117 11.24 1.61 -0.14
N TYR A 118 11.71 0.40 0.17
CA TYR A 118 12.06 0.03 1.53
C TYR A 118 13.46 0.51 2.01
N GLY A 119 14.24 1.11 1.14
CA GLY A 119 15.47 1.84 1.47
C GLY A 119 15.27 3.32 1.82
N TRP A 120 14.04 3.79 1.93
CA TRP A 120 13.65 5.15 2.25
C TRP A 120 12.36 5.14 3.07
N VAL A 121 12.33 5.76 4.26
CA VAL A 121 11.21 5.63 5.20
C VAL A 121 9.91 6.18 4.62
N SER A 122 9.95 7.35 3.97
CA SER A 122 8.78 7.93 3.31
C SER A 122 8.31 7.08 2.14
N GLY A 123 9.24 6.55 1.33
CA GLY A 123 8.93 5.61 0.25
C GLY A 123 8.33 4.31 0.77
N PHE A 124 8.89 3.75 1.83
CA PHE A 124 8.36 2.57 2.49
C PHE A 124 6.91 2.78 2.95
N SER A 125 6.64 3.88 3.65
CA SER A 125 5.32 4.20 4.20
C SER A 125 4.27 4.38 3.09
N ASN A 126 4.66 4.95 1.95
CA ASN A 126 3.75 5.13 0.82
C ASN A 126 3.60 3.87 -0.03
N PHE A 127 4.69 3.22 -0.45
CA PHE A 127 4.63 2.14 -1.44
C PHE A 127 4.51 0.74 -0.82
N CYS A 128 5.39 0.41 0.14
CA CYS A 128 5.36 -0.95 0.73
C CYS A 128 4.14 -1.16 1.62
N VAL A 129 3.74 -0.13 2.38
CA VAL A 129 2.51 -0.20 3.20
C VAL A 129 1.28 -0.29 2.31
N SER A 130 1.18 0.54 1.25
CA SER A 130 0.08 0.43 0.27
C SER A 130 -0.02 -0.96 -0.34
N ALA A 131 1.11 -1.52 -0.80
CA ALA A 131 1.17 -2.88 -1.35
C ALA A 131 0.69 -3.91 -0.32
N THR A 132 1.12 -3.80 0.93
CA THR A 132 0.69 -4.70 2.02
C THR A 132 -0.82 -4.59 2.26
N MET A 133 -1.38 -3.37 2.27
CA MET A 133 -2.82 -3.14 2.43
C MET A 133 -3.62 -3.71 1.26
N ILE A 134 -3.15 -3.56 0.02
CA ILE A 134 -3.77 -4.14 -1.17
C ILE A 134 -3.76 -5.68 -1.12
N LEU A 135 -2.65 -6.30 -0.68
CA LEU A 135 -2.59 -7.75 -0.51
C LEU A 135 -3.58 -8.24 0.56
N GLY A 136 -3.71 -7.52 1.67
CA GLY A 136 -4.71 -7.80 2.70
C GLY A 136 -6.15 -7.71 2.15
N PHE A 137 -6.42 -6.69 1.34
CA PHE A 137 -7.67 -6.52 0.60
C PHE A 137 -7.96 -7.74 -0.30
N LEU A 138 -7.01 -8.12 -1.15
CA LEU A 138 -7.15 -9.24 -2.07
C LEU A 138 -7.40 -10.55 -1.30
N LEU A 139 -6.67 -10.78 -0.21
CA LEU A 139 -6.85 -11.97 0.62
C LEU A 139 -8.28 -12.07 1.19
N TYR A 140 -8.84 -10.94 1.67
CA TYR A 140 -10.20 -10.90 2.17
C TYR A 140 -11.23 -11.26 1.10
N HIS A 141 -11.15 -10.63 -0.08
CA HIS A 141 -12.08 -10.86 -1.17
C HIS A 141 -11.98 -12.28 -1.73
N ILE A 142 -10.75 -12.79 -1.94
CA ILE A 142 -10.54 -14.18 -2.37
C ILE A 142 -11.07 -15.17 -1.33
N SER A 143 -10.92 -14.87 -0.03
CA SER A 143 -11.49 -15.71 1.04
C SER A 143 -13.01 -15.80 0.95
N ILE A 144 -13.71 -14.71 0.60
CA ILE A 144 -15.16 -14.72 0.40
C ILE A 144 -15.57 -15.65 -0.76
N PHE A 145 -14.82 -15.67 -1.84
CA PHE A 145 -15.10 -16.57 -2.97
C PHE A 145 -14.82 -18.05 -2.63
N LYS A 146 -13.82 -18.32 -1.78
CA LYS A 146 -13.44 -19.69 -1.37
C LYS A 146 -14.25 -20.19 -0.18
N GLU A 147 -14.48 -19.33 0.79
CA GLU A 147 -15.16 -19.65 2.05
C GLU A 147 -16.59 -19.09 1.99
N LYS A 148 -17.60 -19.92 2.11
CA LYS A 148 -18.99 -19.44 2.18
C LYS A 148 -19.27 -18.53 3.39
N LYS A 149 -18.45 -18.59 4.45
CA LYS A 149 -18.57 -17.76 5.66
C LYS A 149 -17.18 -17.27 6.10
N VAL A 150 -16.97 -15.96 6.07
CA VAL A 150 -15.79 -15.30 6.65
C VAL A 150 -16.12 -14.90 8.09
N SER A 151 -15.17 -15.08 9.03
CA SER A 151 -15.39 -14.74 10.44
C SER A 151 -15.58 -13.23 10.63
N LYS A 152 -16.34 -12.84 11.66
CA LYS A 152 -16.57 -11.42 12.01
C LYS A 152 -15.24 -10.67 12.27
N LEU A 153 -14.28 -11.34 12.90
CA LEU A 153 -12.94 -10.75 13.16
C LEU A 153 -12.20 -10.45 11.86
N LYS A 154 -12.15 -11.41 10.91
CA LYS A 154 -11.53 -11.18 9.59
C LYS A 154 -12.21 -10.01 8.86
N THR A 155 -13.53 -9.94 8.93
CA THR A 155 -14.30 -8.84 8.35
C THR A 155 -13.94 -7.51 9.00
N GLY A 156 -13.89 -7.43 10.34
CA GLY A 156 -13.51 -6.21 11.06
C GLY A 156 -12.10 -5.73 10.72
N ILE A 157 -11.11 -6.63 10.71
CA ILE A 157 -9.74 -6.32 10.30
C ILE A 157 -9.71 -5.80 8.85
N SER A 158 -10.48 -6.42 7.95
CA SER A 158 -10.53 -5.98 6.55
C SER A 158 -11.18 -4.60 6.39
N MET A 159 -12.17 -4.24 7.22
CA MET A 159 -12.76 -2.89 7.22
C MET A 159 -11.74 -1.83 7.65
N ILE A 160 -10.96 -2.10 8.70
CA ILE A 160 -9.88 -1.22 9.14
C ILE A 160 -8.83 -1.10 8.03
N ASN A 161 -8.43 -2.23 7.42
CA ASN A 161 -7.49 -2.25 6.30
C ASN A 161 -8.01 -1.45 5.10
N ALA A 162 -9.30 -1.53 4.78
CA ALA A 162 -9.94 -0.79 3.70
C ALA A 162 -9.86 0.73 3.93
N PHE A 163 -10.26 1.17 5.11
CA PHE A 163 -10.24 2.58 5.50
C PHE A 163 -8.82 3.13 5.54
N LEU A 164 -7.90 2.50 6.30
CA LEU A 164 -6.52 2.95 6.41
C LEU A 164 -5.77 2.86 5.08
N GLY A 165 -5.97 1.79 4.32
CA GLY A 165 -5.33 1.60 3.01
C GLY A 165 -5.70 2.68 1.99
N SER A 166 -6.91 3.24 2.08
CA SER A 166 -7.34 4.37 1.25
C SER A 166 -6.82 5.74 1.75
N LEU A 167 -6.03 5.78 2.82
CA LEU A 167 -5.40 6.99 3.37
C LEU A 167 -3.87 6.96 3.27
N VAL A 168 -3.31 6.00 2.51
CA VAL A 168 -1.85 5.86 2.36
C VAL A 168 -1.33 6.60 1.14
N LEU A 169 -1.93 6.36 -0.04
CA LEU A 169 -1.46 6.91 -1.32
C LEU A 169 -2.65 7.03 -2.29
N GLU A 170 -2.72 8.12 -3.06
CA GLU A 170 -3.81 8.42 -3.99
C GLU A 170 -4.04 7.28 -5.00
N ASN A 171 -2.97 6.80 -5.62
CA ASN A 171 -3.05 5.72 -6.61
C ASN A 171 -3.61 4.43 -6.01
N SER A 172 -3.19 4.09 -4.78
CA SER A 172 -3.72 2.90 -4.09
C SER A 172 -5.18 3.07 -3.70
N THR A 173 -5.61 4.28 -3.36
CA THR A 173 -7.01 4.59 -3.06
C THR A 173 -7.91 4.36 -4.28
N VAL A 174 -7.52 4.92 -5.43
CA VAL A 174 -8.24 4.71 -6.70
C VAL A 174 -8.26 3.22 -7.05
N TYR A 175 -7.13 2.54 -6.91
CA TYR A 175 -7.01 1.11 -7.18
C TYR A 175 -7.94 0.28 -6.28
N LEU A 176 -8.01 0.58 -4.99
CA LEU A 176 -8.90 -0.11 -4.05
C LEU A 176 -10.38 0.12 -4.37
N ILE A 177 -10.79 1.32 -4.83
CA ILE A 177 -12.15 1.60 -5.29
C ILE A 177 -12.49 0.72 -6.48
N VAL A 178 -11.64 0.75 -7.52
CA VAL A 178 -11.87 -0.02 -8.76
C VAL A 178 -11.96 -1.52 -8.47
N LEU A 179 -11.03 -2.04 -7.66
CA LEU A 179 -11.07 -3.46 -7.26
C LEU A 179 -12.30 -3.81 -6.43
N SER A 180 -12.71 -2.94 -5.49
CA SER A 180 -13.91 -3.18 -4.66
C SER A 180 -15.16 -3.30 -5.53
N ILE A 181 -15.31 -2.41 -6.50
CA ILE A 181 -16.41 -2.43 -7.46
C ILE A 181 -16.34 -3.70 -8.32
N ALA A 182 -15.15 -4.01 -8.87
CA ALA A 182 -14.96 -5.20 -9.70
C ALA A 182 -15.31 -6.50 -8.97
N PHE A 183 -14.80 -6.69 -7.74
CA PHE A 183 -15.11 -7.87 -6.93
C PHE A 183 -16.60 -7.97 -6.59
N LEU A 184 -17.25 -6.83 -6.30
CA LEU A 184 -18.67 -6.80 -6.01
C LEU A 184 -19.52 -7.19 -7.24
N ILE A 185 -19.16 -6.69 -8.44
CA ILE A 185 -19.80 -7.05 -9.70
C ILE A 185 -19.61 -8.53 -10.00
N ILE A 186 -18.36 -9.03 -9.95
CA ILE A 186 -18.04 -10.44 -10.22
C ILE A 186 -18.86 -11.35 -9.29
N TYR A 187 -18.88 -11.03 -7.98
CA TYR A 187 -19.66 -11.79 -7.01
C TYR A 187 -21.16 -11.74 -7.31
N GLY A 188 -21.69 -10.55 -7.64
CA GLY A 188 -23.10 -10.35 -8.00
C GLY A 188 -23.51 -11.15 -9.23
N VAL A 189 -22.68 -11.17 -10.27
CA VAL A 189 -22.92 -11.96 -11.50
C VAL A 189 -22.87 -13.46 -11.19
N GLN A 190 -21.84 -13.91 -10.47
CA GLN A 190 -21.64 -15.34 -10.20
C GLN A 190 -22.69 -15.93 -9.26
N TYR A 191 -23.06 -15.22 -8.21
CA TYR A 191 -23.95 -15.73 -7.15
C TYR A 191 -25.35 -15.14 -7.16
N LYS A 192 -25.66 -14.22 -8.08
CA LYS A 192 -26.97 -13.51 -8.20
C LYS A 192 -27.40 -12.81 -6.92
N LYS A 193 -26.45 -12.37 -6.08
CA LYS A 193 -26.69 -11.68 -4.81
C LYS A 193 -25.51 -10.78 -4.44
N LEU A 194 -25.76 -9.76 -3.64
CA LEU A 194 -24.72 -8.90 -3.09
C LEU A 194 -24.17 -9.47 -1.79
N HIS A 195 -22.86 -9.46 -1.63
CA HIS A 195 -22.21 -9.87 -0.38
C HIS A 195 -22.07 -8.67 0.55
N LYS A 196 -22.75 -8.71 1.72
CA LYS A 196 -22.75 -7.59 2.69
C LYS A 196 -21.35 -7.14 3.11
N GLY A 197 -20.43 -8.08 3.32
CA GLY A 197 -19.05 -7.75 3.69
C GLY A 197 -18.29 -7.03 2.58
N MET A 198 -18.49 -7.38 1.30
CA MET A 198 -17.87 -6.66 0.17
C MET A 198 -18.45 -5.26 0.02
N LEU A 199 -19.77 -5.11 0.18
CA LEU A 199 -20.43 -3.81 0.14
C LEU A 199 -19.92 -2.90 1.26
N LEU A 200 -19.84 -3.41 2.50
CA LEU A 200 -19.30 -2.67 3.63
C LEU A 200 -17.84 -2.28 3.39
N HIS A 201 -17.05 -3.17 2.78
CA HIS A 201 -15.67 -2.89 2.41
C HIS A 201 -15.58 -1.73 1.41
N LEU A 202 -16.39 -1.72 0.35
CA LEU A 202 -16.48 -0.62 -0.61
C LEU A 202 -16.88 0.71 0.08
N ILE A 203 -17.82 0.65 1.02
CA ILE A 203 -18.21 1.85 1.82
C ILE A 203 -17.02 2.39 2.61
N MET A 204 -16.25 1.52 3.28
CA MET A 204 -15.07 1.94 4.05
C MET A 204 -13.97 2.54 3.17
N VAL A 205 -13.71 1.96 1.99
CA VAL A 205 -12.81 2.54 1.00
C VAL A 205 -13.33 3.91 0.54
N GLY A 206 -14.64 4.01 0.26
CA GLY A 206 -15.28 5.26 -0.16
C GLY A 206 -15.18 6.37 0.90
N ILE A 207 -15.39 6.05 2.18
CA ILE A 207 -15.23 7.00 3.28
C ILE A 207 -13.77 7.50 3.36
N GLY A 208 -12.79 6.59 3.31
CA GLY A 208 -11.38 6.98 3.33
C GLY A 208 -10.98 7.79 2.09
N ALA A 209 -11.46 7.40 0.91
CA ALA A 209 -11.23 8.15 -0.33
C ALA A 209 -11.83 9.58 -0.25
N PHE A 210 -13.07 9.70 0.22
CA PHE A 210 -13.69 11.00 0.44
C PHE A 210 -12.85 11.86 1.40
N TRP A 211 -12.38 11.28 2.50
CA TRP A 211 -11.53 11.99 3.45
C TRP A 211 -10.20 12.40 2.82
N MET A 212 -9.51 11.49 2.13
CA MET A 212 -8.25 11.80 1.43
C MET A 212 -8.42 12.98 0.47
N PHE A 213 -9.37 12.87 -0.47
CA PHE A 213 -9.54 13.86 -1.53
C PHE A 213 -10.25 15.14 -1.08
N SER A 214 -10.76 15.20 0.14
CA SER A 214 -11.30 16.44 0.74
C SER A 214 -10.22 17.43 1.18
N ASN A 215 -8.94 17.01 1.24
CA ASN A 215 -7.85 17.91 1.60
C ASN A 215 -7.75 19.06 0.60
N SER A 216 -7.54 20.28 1.12
CA SER A 216 -7.45 21.51 0.30
C SER A 216 -6.31 21.50 -0.72
N ALA A 217 -5.26 20.71 -0.48
CA ALA A 217 -4.13 20.55 -1.42
C ALA A 217 -4.59 20.13 -2.81
N TYR A 218 -5.55 19.21 -2.91
CA TYR A 218 -6.05 18.75 -4.22
C TYR A 218 -6.88 19.82 -4.94
N ARG A 219 -7.65 20.62 -4.20
CA ARG A 219 -8.38 21.77 -4.77
C ARG A 219 -7.43 22.86 -5.24
N MET A 220 -6.37 23.14 -4.47
CA MET A 220 -5.34 24.12 -4.86
C MET A 220 -4.56 23.62 -6.09
N ALA A 221 -4.19 22.36 -6.15
CA ALA A 221 -3.53 21.79 -7.33
C ALA A 221 -4.40 21.91 -8.58
N ALA A 222 -5.69 21.58 -8.51
CA ALA A 222 -6.63 21.76 -9.61
C ALA A 222 -6.78 23.22 -10.04
N ALA A 223 -6.85 24.16 -9.09
CA ALA A 223 -6.94 25.60 -9.39
C ALA A 223 -5.66 26.15 -10.05
N HIS A 224 -4.48 25.70 -9.62
CA HIS A 224 -3.22 26.10 -10.26
C HIS A 224 -3.07 25.53 -11.68
N THR A 225 -3.58 24.34 -11.92
CA THR A 225 -3.60 23.75 -13.26
C THR A 225 -4.51 24.52 -14.20
N SER A 226 -5.63 25.08 -13.71
CA SER A 226 -6.56 25.88 -14.51
C SER A 226 -6.05 27.32 -14.79
N GLN A 227 -5.12 27.85 -13.99
CA GLN A 227 -4.53 29.19 -14.18
C GLN A 227 -3.25 29.22 -15.01
N GLY A 228 -2.58 28.10 -15.19
CA GLY A 228 -1.31 27.96 -15.91
C GLY A 228 -1.48 27.61 -17.39
N THR A 229 -1.48 28.65 -18.25
CA THR A 229 -1.18 28.56 -19.70
C THR A 229 -1.96 27.52 -20.53
N GLY A 230 -3.27 27.62 -20.67
CA GLY A 230 -4.02 27.05 -21.83
C GLY A 230 -3.91 25.56 -22.12
N LYS A 231 -3.27 24.81 -21.25
CA LYS A 231 -3.24 23.34 -21.24
C LYS A 231 -3.79 22.86 -19.89
N GLU A 232 -5.10 22.94 -19.77
CA GLU A 232 -5.83 22.31 -18.68
C GLU A 232 -5.72 20.78 -18.82
N ILE A 233 -4.71 20.21 -18.17
CA ILE A 233 -4.67 18.77 -18.00
C ILE A 233 -5.19 18.49 -16.60
N ALA A 234 -6.42 18.00 -16.49
CA ALA A 234 -6.95 17.50 -15.24
C ALA A 234 -5.99 16.43 -14.68
N ALA A 235 -5.86 16.31 -13.36
CA ALA A 235 -4.96 15.32 -12.74
C ALA A 235 -5.24 13.89 -13.25
N PHE A 236 -6.46 13.61 -13.71
CA PHE A 236 -6.86 12.36 -14.33
C PHE A 236 -6.32 12.22 -15.77
N GLU A 237 -6.29 13.30 -16.56
CA GLU A 237 -5.70 13.31 -17.91
C GLU A 237 -4.18 13.16 -17.85
N LEU A 238 -3.51 13.79 -16.87
CA LEU A 238 -2.08 13.60 -16.61
C LEU A 238 -1.72 12.15 -16.34
N SER A 239 -2.53 11.45 -15.56
CA SER A 239 -2.29 10.03 -15.29
C SER A 239 -2.56 9.16 -16.50
N PHE A 240 -3.55 9.51 -17.32
CA PHE A 240 -3.89 8.79 -18.56
C PHE A 240 -2.90 9.09 -19.69
N GLU A 241 -2.50 10.35 -19.88
CA GLU A 241 -1.46 10.72 -20.85
C GLU A 241 -0.09 10.14 -20.48
N TRP A 242 0.25 10.13 -19.19
CA TRP A 242 1.46 9.47 -18.72
C TRP A 242 1.44 7.98 -19.02
N PHE A 243 0.33 7.31 -18.75
CA PHE A 243 0.14 5.89 -19.07
C PHE A 243 0.22 5.63 -20.57
N ALA A 244 -0.45 6.48 -21.37
CA ALA A 244 -0.41 6.40 -22.83
C ALA A 244 0.98 6.69 -23.41
N SER A 245 1.74 7.61 -22.82
CA SER A 245 3.11 7.91 -23.21
C SER A 245 4.08 6.80 -22.84
N ALA A 246 3.93 6.20 -21.65
CA ALA A 246 4.70 5.03 -21.22
C ALA A 246 4.49 3.83 -22.17
N LEU A 247 3.26 3.60 -22.64
CA LEU A 247 2.97 2.58 -23.64
C LEU A 247 3.56 2.88 -25.02
N LYS A 248 3.74 4.17 -25.37
CA LYS A 248 4.37 4.58 -26.66
C LYS A 248 5.89 4.47 -26.64
N VAL A 249 6.52 4.70 -25.49
CA VAL A 249 8.00 4.61 -25.36
C VAL A 249 8.47 3.17 -25.56
N ASP A 250 7.69 2.18 -25.13
CA ASP A 250 8.04 0.76 -25.25
C ASP A 250 8.07 0.24 -26.73
N ARG A 251 7.47 0.98 -27.67
CA ARG A 251 7.51 0.62 -29.11
C ARG A 251 8.72 1.14 -29.87
N LYS A 252 9.50 2.09 -29.32
CA LYS A 252 10.64 2.70 -30.01
C LYS A 252 12.01 2.22 -29.52
N SER A 253 12.08 1.44 -28.47
CA SER A 253 13.33 0.93 -27.88
C SER A 253 13.66 -0.51 -28.31
N VAL A 254 12.96 -1.07 -29.30
CA VAL A 254 13.22 -2.39 -29.87
C VAL A 254 13.40 -2.24 -31.38
N VAL A 255 14.52 -1.59 -31.77
CA VAL A 255 15.18 -1.75 -33.07
C VAL A 255 16.68 -1.68 -32.83
#